data_0a8d646a4e4bfba200b12adb5035f586
#
_entry.id   0a8d646a4e4bfba200b12adb5035f586
#
_cell.length_a   1.000
_cell.length_b   1.000
_cell.length_c   1.000
_cell.angle_alpha   90.00
_cell.angle_beta   90.00
_cell.angle_gamma   90.00
#
_symmetry.space_group_name_H-M   'P 1'
#
loop_
_entity.id
_entity.type
_entity.pdbx_description
1 polymer ?
#
loop_
_entity_poly.entity_id
_entity_poly.type
_entity_poly.pdbx_seq_one_letter_code
_entity_poly.pdbx_strand_id
1 'polypeptide(L)'
;MPPLPQRLPNAARASAGAAPAQPHLFGMALFEAPMAQLVDDAQGGIRYWPSFVDGVTAQTWFEALRDGARWTTQRRPMYDRIVDVPRLLAWYRLDEAPPELPFADMLERVRAVAPAPYNAVGMNLYRDGSDSVAMHNDKLHSIVPGMPITLVSLGAPRRMLIRAKAGKRESIAVELAPGSLLSMSHASQLTHEHGIPKTKRAAGPRMSVVFRVRPETWKADY
;
A
#
# COMPACT_ATOMS: atom_id res chain seq x y z
N MET A 1 26.04 85.56 22.80
CA MET A 1 25.32 84.60 23.61
C MET A 1 23.95 84.39 22.98
N PRO A 2 23.67 83.22 22.41
CA PRO A 2 22.36 82.86 21.92
C PRO A 2 21.51 82.25 23.05
N PRO A 3 20.17 82.35 22.99
CA PRO A 3 19.29 81.89 24.04
C PRO A 3 18.99 80.34 23.95
N LEU A 4 18.73 79.78 25.12
CA LEU A 4 18.36 78.37 25.34
C LEU A 4 17.00 78.03 24.73
N PRO A 5 16.81 76.84 24.20
CA PRO A 5 15.51 76.42 23.70
C PRO A 5 14.58 75.91 24.82
N GLN A 6 13.32 76.27 24.67
CA GLN A 6 12.21 75.91 25.55
C GLN A 6 11.85 74.44 25.54
N ARG A 7 11.50 73.92 26.69
CA ARG A 7 10.92 72.56 26.88
C ARG A 7 9.51 72.52 26.30
N LEU A 8 9.25 71.52 25.47
CA LEU A 8 7.89 71.12 25.07
C LEU A 8 7.29 70.11 26.10
N PRO A 9 5.97 70.09 26.28
CA PRO A 9 5.33 69.24 27.30
C PRO A 9 5.17 67.78 26.87
N ASN A 10 5.17 66.89 27.87
CA ASN A 10 4.94 65.46 27.80
C ASN A 10 3.64 65.12 27.06
N ALA A 11 3.74 64.35 25.98
CA ALA A 11 2.62 63.69 25.35
C ALA A 11 2.32 62.34 26.03
N ALA A 12 1.07 62.11 26.21
CA ALA A 12 0.43 61.01 26.94
C ALA A 12 0.90 59.62 26.47
N ARG A 13 1.01 58.69 27.47
CA ARG A 13 1.13 57.24 27.26
C ARG A 13 -0.09 56.75 26.48
N ALA A 14 0.15 56.26 25.24
CA ALA A 14 -0.80 55.44 24.52
C ALA A 14 -0.70 53.99 25.06
N SER A 15 -1.84 53.45 25.45
CA SER A 15 -2.04 52.07 25.88
C SER A 15 -1.61 51.08 24.77
N ALA A 16 -0.79 50.13 25.10
CA ALA A 16 -0.44 48.99 24.22
C ALA A 16 -1.71 48.18 23.95
N GLY A 17 -2.24 48.33 22.70
CA GLY A 17 -3.23 47.43 22.18
C GLY A 17 -2.61 46.03 22.00
N ALA A 18 -3.27 45.00 22.54
CA ALA A 18 -2.92 43.60 22.32
C ALA A 18 -2.94 43.31 20.83
N ALA A 19 -1.85 42.75 20.35
CA ALA A 19 -1.78 42.21 18.98
C ALA A 19 -2.81 41.09 18.82
N PRO A 20 -3.53 40.99 17.70
CA PRO A 20 -4.45 39.90 17.46
C PRO A 20 -3.64 38.59 17.41
N ALA A 21 -4.10 37.59 18.18
CA ALA A 21 -3.56 36.23 18.15
C ALA A 21 -3.64 35.71 16.72
N GLN A 22 -2.51 35.36 16.15
CA GLN A 22 -2.47 34.67 14.87
C GLN A 22 -3.16 33.32 15.03
N PRO A 23 -4.14 32.95 14.19
CA PRO A 23 -4.70 31.62 14.23
C PRO A 23 -3.60 30.64 13.88
N HIS A 24 -3.35 29.68 14.79
CA HIS A 24 -2.46 28.57 14.55
C HIS A 24 -2.97 27.79 13.34
N LEU A 25 -2.30 27.96 12.21
CA LEU A 25 -2.42 27.13 11.00
C LEU A 25 -1.79 25.74 11.25
N PHE A 26 -2.27 25.03 12.29
CA PHE A 26 -2.08 23.59 12.46
C PHE A 26 -3.36 22.89 11.98
N GLY A 27 -3.51 22.80 10.71
CA GLY A 27 -4.65 22.17 10.05
C GLY A 27 -4.44 22.09 8.54
N MET A 28 -3.19 22.02 8.09
CA MET A 28 -2.95 21.48 6.75
C MET A 28 -3.18 19.97 6.85
N ALA A 29 -4.39 19.53 6.55
CA ALA A 29 -4.60 18.20 6.05
C ALA A 29 -3.56 18.02 4.93
N LEU A 30 -2.54 17.20 5.17
CA LEU A 30 -1.68 16.70 4.12
C LEU A 30 -2.64 16.20 3.05
N PHE A 31 -2.64 16.81 1.87
CA PHE A 31 -3.49 16.40 0.77
C PHE A 31 -3.19 14.93 0.53
N GLU A 32 -4.12 14.07 0.92
CA GLU A 32 -4.04 12.66 0.56
C GLU A 32 -3.96 12.62 -0.95
N ALA A 33 -2.90 12.05 -1.47
CA ALA A 33 -2.75 11.95 -2.92
C ALA A 33 -3.95 11.18 -3.46
N PRO A 34 -4.67 11.72 -4.46
CA PRO A 34 -5.90 11.12 -4.95
C PRO A 34 -5.62 9.73 -5.55
N MET A 35 -6.65 8.89 -5.58
CA MET A 35 -6.61 7.61 -6.28
C MET A 35 -6.17 7.82 -7.74
N ALA A 36 -5.22 7.02 -8.19
CA ALA A 36 -4.75 6.99 -9.57
C ALA A 36 -5.36 5.79 -10.32
N GLN A 37 -6.02 6.05 -11.46
CA GLN A 37 -6.44 5.02 -12.41
C GLN A 37 -5.23 4.67 -13.29
N LEU A 38 -4.71 3.45 -13.16
CA LEU A 38 -3.52 3.00 -13.91
C LEU A 38 -3.90 2.27 -15.20
N VAL A 39 -4.97 1.48 -15.16
CA VAL A 39 -5.56 0.78 -16.30
C VAL A 39 -7.06 0.88 -16.15
N ASP A 40 -7.76 1.15 -17.24
CA ASP A 40 -9.21 1.18 -17.26
C ASP A 40 -9.77 -0.08 -17.94
N ASP A 41 -10.87 -0.63 -17.40
CA ASP A 41 -11.66 -1.71 -17.99
C ASP A 41 -13.10 -1.71 -17.44
N ALA A 42 -13.97 -2.53 -18.02
CA ALA A 42 -15.38 -2.60 -17.63
C ALA A 42 -15.65 -3.04 -16.18
N GLN A 43 -14.63 -3.53 -15.46
CA GLN A 43 -14.71 -3.95 -14.05
C GLN A 43 -13.92 -3.02 -13.11
N GLY A 44 -13.54 -1.82 -13.59
CA GLY A 44 -12.83 -0.81 -12.81
C GLY A 44 -11.31 -0.84 -12.93
N GLY A 45 -10.74 -1.77 -13.68
CA GLY A 45 -9.33 -1.78 -14.06
C GLY A 45 -8.35 -1.95 -12.91
N ILE A 46 -7.22 -1.23 -12.97
CA ILE A 46 -6.20 -1.21 -11.94
C ILE A 46 -6.15 0.18 -11.33
N ARG A 47 -6.37 0.28 -10.03
CA ARG A 47 -6.44 1.53 -9.26
C ARG A 47 -5.45 1.51 -8.13
N TYR A 48 -4.84 2.66 -7.85
CA TYR A 48 -3.82 2.82 -6.82
C TYR A 48 -4.16 3.99 -5.89
N TRP A 49 -4.13 3.74 -4.59
CA TRP A 49 -4.29 4.72 -3.50
C TRP A 49 -2.96 4.83 -2.76
N PRO A 50 -2.16 5.88 -3.00
CA PRO A 50 -0.82 6.00 -2.39
C PRO A 50 -0.85 6.21 -0.88
N SER A 51 -1.92 6.81 -0.36
CA SER A 51 -2.11 7.11 1.08
C SER A 51 -3.41 6.46 1.58
N PHE A 52 -3.55 5.14 1.39
CA PHE A 52 -4.74 4.40 1.84
C PHE A 52 -4.88 4.38 3.38
N VAL A 53 -3.76 4.28 4.08
CA VAL A 53 -3.66 4.47 5.53
C VAL A 53 -2.43 5.31 5.87
N ASP A 54 -2.46 5.96 7.03
CA ASP A 54 -1.34 6.73 7.54
C ASP A 54 -0.12 5.84 7.91
N GLY A 55 1.03 6.50 8.09
CA GLY A 55 2.29 5.79 8.34
C GLY A 55 2.32 5.03 9.67
N VAL A 56 1.61 5.51 10.70
CA VAL A 56 1.54 4.85 12.03
C VAL A 56 0.75 3.55 11.92
N THR A 57 -0.42 3.62 11.30
CA THR A 57 -1.26 2.43 11.04
C THR A 57 -0.52 1.42 10.18
N ALA A 58 0.14 1.86 9.08
CA ALA A 58 0.91 0.99 8.21
C ALA A 58 2.06 0.29 8.96
N GLN A 59 2.77 1.00 9.82
CA GLN A 59 3.87 0.45 10.62
C GLN A 59 3.37 -0.55 11.66
N THR A 60 2.28 -0.23 12.35
CA THR A 60 1.65 -1.13 13.34
C THR A 60 1.23 -2.46 12.68
N TRP A 61 0.56 -2.38 11.53
CA TRP A 61 0.18 -3.58 10.79
C TRP A 61 1.39 -4.38 10.30
N PHE A 62 2.43 -3.69 9.82
CA PHE A 62 3.65 -4.34 9.36
C PHE A 62 4.31 -5.16 10.48
N GLU A 63 4.48 -4.57 11.66
CA GLU A 63 5.11 -5.21 12.82
C GLU A 63 4.28 -6.41 13.30
N ALA A 64 2.98 -6.22 13.49
CA ALA A 64 2.09 -7.30 13.93
C ALA A 64 2.11 -8.51 12.97
N LEU A 65 2.09 -8.27 11.66
CA LEU A 65 2.12 -9.33 10.66
C LEU A 65 3.52 -9.95 10.51
N ARG A 66 4.59 -9.14 10.58
CA ARG A 66 5.96 -9.66 10.51
C ARG A 66 6.23 -10.67 11.62
N ASP A 67 5.80 -10.34 12.85
CA ASP A 67 6.15 -11.07 14.05
C ASP A 67 5.12 -12.17 14.40
N GLY A 68 3.85 -11.98 14.03
CA GLY A 68 2.76 -12.90 14.36
C GLY A 68 2.35 -13.88 13.26
N ALA A 69 2.67 -13.61 11.99
CA ALA A 69 2.22 -14.49 10.92
C ALA A 69 3.09 -15.75 10.77
N ARG A 70 2.46 -16.84 10.30
CA ARG A 70 3.13 -18.12 10.03
C ARG A 70 3.85 -18.08 8.68
N TRP A 71 5.02 -17.49 8.65
CA TRP A 71 5.84 -17.40 7.45
C TRP A 71 6.45 -18.73 7.04
N THR A 72 6.35 -19.04 5.75
CA THR A 72 6.92 -20.25 5.14
C THR A 72 7.83 -19.92 3.98
N THR A 73 8.81 -20.80 3.74
CA THR A 73 9.60 -20.82 2.50
C THR A 73 8.98 -21.80 1.54
N GLN A 74 9.01 -21.51 0.25
CA GLN A 74 8.53 -22.41 -0.79
C GLN A 74 9.66 -22.74 -1.77
N ARG A 75 9.72 -23.98 -2.19
CA ARG A 75 10.63 -24.42 -3.26
C ARG A 75 9.80 -24.84 -4.47
N ARG A 76 10.22 -24.45 -5.66
CA ARG A 76 9.52 -24.79 -6.88
C ARG A 76 10.47 -25.34 -7.94
N PRO A 77 10.05 -26.32 -8.73
CA PRO A 77 10.74 -26.69 -9.94
C PRO A 77 10.76 -25.48 -10.91
N MET A 78 11.95 -25.11 -11.37
CA MET A 78 12.11 -24.05 -12.35
C MET A 78 13.26 -24.43 -13.27
N TYR A 79 12.93 -24.70 -14.53
CA TYR A 79 13.84 -25.36 -15.44
C TYR A 79 14.44 -26.61 -14.75
N ASP A 80 15.16 -27.41 -15.02
CA ASP A 80 15.63 -28.64 -14.41
C ASP A 80 16.19 -28.55 -12.96
N ARG A 81 15.80 -27.53 -12.20
CA ARG A 81 16.25 -27.28 -10.81
C ARG A 81 15.09 -26.97 -9.87
N ILE A 82 15.25 -27.37 -8.61
CA ILE A 82 14.40 -26.90 -7.54
C ILE A 82 15.04 -25.63 -6.97
N VAL A 83 14.34 -24.51 -7.07
CA VAL A 83 14.80 -23.19 -6.57
C VAL A 83 13.92 -22.70 -5.43
N ASP A 84 14.53 -21.97 -4.51
CA ASP A 84 13.79 -21.30 -3.46
C ASP A 84 13.01 -20.13 -4.05
N VAL A 85 11.74 -20.00 -3.67
CA VAL A 85 10.96 -18.80 -3.99
C VAL A 85 11.57 -17.62 -3.23
N PRO A 86 12.04 -16.57 -3.92
CA PRO A 86 12.80 -15.48 -3.29
C PRO A 86 11.86 -14.52 -2.57
N ARG A 87 11.21 -14.98 -1.53
CA ARG A 87 10.40 -14.28 -0.52
C ARG A 87 9.78 -15.29 0.44
N LEU A 88 9.35 -14.84 1.62
CA LEU A 88 8.53 -15.63 2.52
C LEU A 88 7.05 -15.49 2.17
N LEU A 89 6.28 -16.52 2.45
CA LEU A 89 4.86 -16.61 2.12
C LEU A 89 4.06 -16.94 3.39
N ALA A 90 2.88 -16.36 3.51
CA ALA A 90 1.86 -16.79 4.46
C ALA A 90 0.49 -16.59 3.82
N TRP A 91 -0.50 -17.35 4.27
CA TRP A 91 -1.87 -17.18 3.79
C TRP A 91 -2.83 -17.69 4.86
N TYR A 92 -4.05 -17.15 4.83
CA TYR A 92 -5.12 -17.51 5.74
C TYR A 92 -6.47 -17.47 5.02
N ARG A 93 -7.37 -18.34 5.41
CA ARG A 93 -8.80 -18.08 5.31
C ARG A 93 -9.11 -17.02 6.38
N LEU A 94 -9.91 -16.02 6.04
CA LEU A 94 -10.17 -14.92 6.99
C LEU A 94 -11.03 -15.33 8.17
N ASP A 95 -11.86 -16.37 8.02
CA ASP A 95 -12.68 -16.99 9.06
C ASP A 95 -11.87 -17.88 10.02
N GLU A 96 -10.66 -18.29 9.64
CA GLU A 96 -9.75 -19.14 10.42
C GLU A 96 -8.47 -18.37 10.85
N ALA A 97 -8.38 -17.10 10.52
CA ALA A 97 -7.18 -16.31 10.81
C ALA A 97 -7.07 -16.01 12.30
N PRO A 98 -5.86 -16.00 12.88
CA PRO A 98 -5.64 -15.60 14.26
C PRO A 98 -6.21 -14.21 14.54
N PRO A 99 -7.04 -14.02 15.58
CA PRO A 99 -7.70 -12.75 15.86
C PRO A 99 -6.73 -11.63 16.28
N GLU A 100 -5.53 -11.97 16.75
CA GLU A 100 -4.47 -11.03 17.08
C GLU A 100 -3.80 -10.39 15.84
N LEU A 101 -3.99 -10.97 14.65
CA LEU A 101 -3.51 -10.37 13.41
C LEU A 101 -4.48 -9.29 12.92
N PRO A 102 -4.01 -8.17 12.34
CA PRO A 102 -4.81 -6.99 12.06
C PRO A 102 -5.76 -7.14 10.85
N PHE A 103 -6.10 -8.36 10.45
CA PHE A 103 -6.90 -8.59 9.24
C PHE A 103 -8.30 -8.01 9.32
N ALA A 104 -8.93 -7.97 10.49
CA ALA A 104 -10.27 -7.41 10.65
C ALA A 104 -10.28 -5.90 10.36
N ASP A 105 -9.38 -5.12 10.96
CA ASP A 105 -9.24 -3.67 10.73
C ASP A 105 -8.81 -3.40 9.27
N MET A 106 -7.84 -4.16 8.76
CA MET A 106 -7.44 -4.04 7.35
C MET A 106 -8.60 -4.27 6.39
N LEU A 107 -9.40 -5.32 6.63
CA LEU A 107 -10.50 -5.72 5.77
C LEU A 107 -11.64 -4.69 5.77
N GLU A 108 -11.97 -4.11 6.91
CA GLU A 108 -12.94 -3.02 7.02
C GLU A 108 -12.55 -1.86 6.12
N ARG A 109 -11.31 -1.38 6.23
CA ARG A 109 -10.79 -0.26 5.42
C ARG A 109 -10.68 -0.62 3.95
N VAL A 110 -10.25 -1.83 3.61
CA VAL A 110 -10.19 -2.31 2.22
C VAL A 110 -11.57 -2.32 1.58
N ARG A 111 -12.60 -2.82 2.29
CA ARG A 111 -13.97 -2.85 1.80
C ARG A 111 -14.58 -1.46 1.58
N ALA A 112 -14.14 -0.46 2.33
CA ALA A 112 -14.60 0.92 2.16
C ALA A 112 -14.22 1.51 0.79
N VAL A 113 -13.09 1.12 0.20
CA VAL A 113 -12.59 1.65 -1.08
C VAL A 113 -12.62 0.66 -2.24
N ALA A 114 -12.59 -0.63 -1.95
CA ALA A 114 -12.64 -1.73 -2.92
C ALA A 114 -13.59 -2.82 -2.40
N PRO A 115 -14.91 -2.62 -2.44
CA PRO A 115 -15.89 -3.52 -1.85
C PRO A 115 -15.91 -4.87 -2.56
N ALA A 116 -15.75 -5.96 -1.79
CA ALA A 116 -15.95 -7.34 -2.23
C ALA A 116 -16.10 -8.27 -1.00
N PRO A 117 -16.67 -9.47 -1.15
CA PRO A 117 -16.79 -10.45 -0.07
C PRO A 117 -15.47 -11.22 0.13
N TYR A 118 -14.36 -10.51 0.39
CA TYR A 118 -13.07 -11.12 0.63
C TYR A 118 -13.15 -12.18 1.74
N ASN A 119 -12.60 -13.36 1.49
CA ASN A 119 -12.58 -14.50 2.40
C ASN A 119 -11.21 -15.14 2.57
N ALA A 120 -10.21 -14.64 1.86
CA ALA A 120 -8.84 -15.14 1.95
C ALA A 120 -7.81 -14.01 1.83
N VAL A 121 -6.69 -14.17 2.53
CA VAL A 121 -5.54 -13.29 2.46
C VAL A 121 -4.28 -14.09 2.20
N GLY A 122 -3.49 -13.64 1.23
CA GLY A 122 -2.16 -14.16 0.95
C GLY A 122 -1.12 -13.07 1.16
N MET A 123 0.01 -13.42 1.76
CA MET A 123 1.05 -12.46 2.06
C MET A 123 2.40 -12.87 1.44
N ASN A 124 3.16 -11.86 1.03
CA ASN A 124 4.54 -12.04 0.60
C ASN A 124 5.43 -11.08 1.40
N LEU A 125 6.44 -11.60 2.08
CA LEU A 125 7.46 -10.80 2.75
C LEU A 125 8.75 -10.86 1.92
N TYR A 126 9.13 -9.71 1.38
CA TYR A 126 10.38 -9.45 0.69
C TYR A 126 11.37 -8.93 1.72
N ARG A 127 12.41 -9.69 2.03
CA ARG A 127 13.37 -9.41 3.10
C ARG A 127 14.28 -8.23 2.76
N ASP A 128 14.61 -8.12 1.47
CA ASP A 128 15.48 -7.08 0.93
C ASP A 128 15.27 -6.88 -0.58
N GLY A 129 16.20 -6.20 -1.23
CA GLY A 129 16.16 -5.95 -2.68
C GLY A 129 16.37 -7.18 -3.56
N SER A 130 16.93 -8.27 -3.04
CA SER A 130 17.16 -9.51 -3.78
C SER A 130 15.89 -10.35 -3.93
N ASP A 131 14.94 -10.21 -3.00
CA ASP A 131 13.65 -10.87 -3.06
C ASP A 131 12.75 -10.23 -4.13
N SER A 132 11.99 -11.06 -4.83
CA SER A 132 11.25 -10.65 -6.03
C SER A 132 10.07 -11.58 -6.33
N VAL A 133 9.20 -11.12 -7.21
CA VAL A 133 8.26 -11.98 -7.94
C VAL A 133 8.31 -11.62 -9.42
N ALA A 134 8.48 -12.63 -10.26
CA ALA A 134 8.48 -12.46 -11.72
C ALA A 134 7.11 -11.96 -12.21
N MET A 135 7.08 -11.45 -13.44
CA MET A 135 5.83 -11.07 -14.09
C MET A 135 4.89 -12.28 -14.16
N HIS A 136 3.69 -12.11 -13.65
CA HIS A 136 2.68 -13.17 -13.55
C HIS A 136 1.28 -12.59 -13.49
N ASN A 137 0.31 -13.46 -13.57
CA ASN A 137 -1.10 -13.21 -13.23
C ASN A 137 -1.48 -14.08 -12.06
N ASP A 138 -2.47 -13.64 -11.33
CA ASP A 138 -3.12 -14.51 -10.37
C ASP A 138 -3.83 -15.65 -11.10
N LYS A 139 -3.85 -16.84 -10.49
CA LYS A 139 -4.50 -18.03 -11.04
C LYS A 139 -6.03 -17.85 -11.03
N LEU A 140 -6.62 -17.49 -12.15
CA LEU A 140 -8.05 -17.16 -12.26
C LEU A 140 -8.98 -18.26 -11.78
N HIS A 141 -8.63 -19.53 -11.98
CA HIS A 141 -9.42 -20.67 -11.49
C HIS A 141 -9.51 -20.74 -9.95
N SER A 142 -8.65 -20.01 -9.26
CA SER A 142 -8.64 -19.92 -7.80
C SER A 142 -9.26 -18.63 -7.25
N ILE A 143 -9.93 -17.86 -8.09
CA ILE A 143 -10.59 -16.59 -7.74
C ILE A 143 -12.01 -16.64 -8.27
N VAL A 144 -12.97 -16.15 -7.49
CA VAL A 144 -14.34 -16.03 -7.96
C VAL A 144 -14.40 -15.04 -9.12
N PRO A 145 -14.98 -15.41 -10.28
CA PRO A 145 -15.06 -14.52 -11.44
C PRO A 145 -15.69 -13.15 -11.12
N GLY A 146 -15.15 -12.11 -11.71
CA GLY A 146 -15.60 -10.73 -11.52
C GLY A 146 -15.12 -10.07 -10.22
N MET A 147 -14.53 -10.81 -9.29
CA MET A 147 -14.07 -10.26 -8.01
C MET A 147 -12.67 -9.63 -8.11
N PRO A 148 -12.45 -8.48 -7.46
CA PRO A 148 -11.15 -7.81 -7.47
C PRO A 148 -10.12 -8.55 -6.60
N ILE A 149 -8.85 -8.26 -6.90
CA ILE A 149 -7.69 -8.62 -6.10
C ILE A 149 -7.15 -7.33 -5.52
N THR A 150 -7.07 -7.24 -4.20
CA THR A 150 -6.68 -6.00 -3.55
C THR A 150 -5.45 -6.20 -2.66
N LEU A 151 -4.41 -5.41 -2.92
CA LEU A 151 -3.11 -5.50 -2.29
C LEU A 151 -2.87 -4.27 -1.41
N VAL A 152 -2.58 -4.47 -0.13
CA VAL A 152 -2.03 -3.46 0.78
C VAL A 152 -0.51 -3.63 0.85
N SER A 153 0.25 -2.54 0.69
CA SER A 153 1.70 -2.52 0.74
C SER A 153 2.19 -1.95 2.07
N LEU A 154 3.06 -2.69 2.76
CA LEU A 154 3.59 -2.33 4.07
C LEU A 154 5.12 -2.42 4.08
N GLY A 155 5.78 -1.67 4.98
CA GLY A 155 7.24 -1.63 5.11
C GLY A 155 7.91 -0.82 3.99
N ALA A 156 9.12 -1.18 3.56
CA ALA A 156 9.87 -0.40 2.59
C ALA A 156 9.17 -0.28 1.23
N PRO A 157 9.27 0.87 0.53
CA PRO A 157 8.69 1.02 -0.80
C PRO A 157 9.38 0.09 -1.82
N ARG A 158 8.61 -0.46 -2.74
CA ARG A 158 9.13 -1.28 -3.85
C ARG A 158 8.37 -0.94 -5.14
N ARG A 159 9.12 -0.92 -6.23
CA ARG A 159 8.54 -0.78 -7.56
C ARG A 159 7.80 -2.06 -7.96
N MET A 160 6.55 -1.91 -8.39
CA MET A 160 5.80 -2.91 -9.14
C MET A 160 5.80 -2.53 -10.61
N LEU A 161 5.96 -3.50 -11.47
CA LEU A 161 5.73 -3.35 -12.91
C LEU A 161 4.39 -3.99 -13.26
N ILE A 162 3.59 -3.28 -14.06
CA ILE A 162 2.34 -3.76 -14.64
C ILE A 162 2.52 -3.66 -16.14
N ARG A 163 2.29 -4.74 -16.89
CA ARG A 163 2.57 -4.81 -18.31
C ARG A 163 1.41 -5.44 -19.07
N ALA A 164 0.99 -4.79 -20.16
CA ALA A 164 0.01 -5.37 -21.07
C ALA A 164 0.57 -6.64 -21.74
N LYS A 165 -0.25 -7.68 -21.86
CA LYS A 165 0.12 -8.95 -22.52
C LYS A 165 0.14 -8.84 -24.04
N ALA A 166 -0.70 -7.96 -24.60
CA ALA A 166 -0.86 -7.75 -26.04
C ALA A 166 -0.54 -6.31 -26.44
N GLY A 167 -0.25 -6.07 -27.70
CA GLY A 167 0.08 -4.75 -28.24
C GLY A 167 1.51 -4.29 -27.91
N LYS A 168 1.69 -2.97 -27.78
CA LYS A 168 2.94 -2.42 -27.28
C LYS A 168 3.10 -2.83 -25.82
N ARG A 169 4.14 -3.60 -25.51
CA ARG A 169 4.45 -4.08 -24.17
C ARG A 169 4.98 -2.97 -23.27
N GLU A 170 4.27 -1.85 -23.22
CA GLU A 170 4.59 -0.76 -22.31
C GLU A 170 4.34 -1.21 -20.87
N SER A 171 5.26 -0.87 -19.99
CA SER A 171 5.15 -1.19 -18.57
C SER A 171 4.84 0.07 -17.78
N ILE A 172 3.79 0.02 -16.99
CA ILE A 172 3.50 1.01 -15.96
C ILE A 172 4.33 0.65 -14.74
N ALA A 173 5.12 1.60 -14.25
CA ALA A 173 5.90 1.43 -13.03
C ALA A 173 5.20 2.17 -11.89
N VAL A 174 4.82 1.44 -10.85
CA VAL A 174 4.18 1.97 -9.64
C VAL A 174 5.11 1.80 -8.47
N GLU A 175 5.41 2.88 -7.77
CA GLU A 175 6.09 2.81 -6.48
C GLU A 175 5.04 2.49 -5.41
N LEU A 176 5.05 1.26 -4.90
CA LEU A 176 4.16 0.84 -3.83
C LEU A 176 4.69 1.39 -2.50
N ALA A 177 4.15 2.53 -2.08
CA ALA A 177 4.49 3.20 -0.83
C ALA A 177 3.99 2.41 0.39
N PRO A 178 4.59 2.59 1.58
CA PRO A 178 4.03 2.09 2.84
C PRO A 178 2.61 2.64 3.06
N GLY A 179 1.66 1.78 3.43
CA GLY A 179 0.27 2.18 3.63
C GLY A 179 -0.51 2.43 2.36
N SER A 180 0.03 2.10 1.19
CA SER A 180 -0.69 2.20 -0.09
C SER A 180 -1.54 0.96 -0.37
N LEU A 181 -2.55 1.14 -1.24
CA LEU A 181 -3.42 0.07 -1.72
C LEU A 181 -3.44 0.05 -3.24
N LEU A 182 -3.38 -1.14 -3.82
CA LEU A 182 -3.57 -1.40 -5.24
C LEU A 182 -4.73 -2.40 -5.41
N SER A 183 -5.75 -2.02 -6.18
CA SER A 183 -6.85 -2.92 -6.54
C SER A 183 -6.77 -3.24 -8.03
N MET A 184 -6.88 -4.50 -8.37
CA MET A 184 -6.86 -5.04 -9.73
C MET A 184 -8.18 -5.74 -10.00
N SER A 185 -8.88 -5.37 -11.07
CA SER A 185 -10.07 -6.08 -11.52
C SER A 185 -9.76 -7.52 -11.94
N HIS A 186 -10.77 -8.39 -11.93
CA HIS A 186 -10.63 -9.74 -12.50
C HIS A 186 -10.28 -9.67 -14.00
N ALA A 187 -10.88 -8.76 -14.76
CA ALA A 187 -10.60 -8.57 -16.18
C ALA A 187 -9.15 -8.16 -16.45
N SER A 188 -8.55 -7.35 -15.58
CA SER A 188 -7.16 -6.94 -15.72
C SER A 188 -6.17 -8.11 -15.65
N GLN A 189 -6.51 -9.22 -15.00
CA GLN A 189 -5.68 -10.43 -14.96
C GLN A 189 -5.62 -11.14 -16.31
N LEU A 190 -6.60 -10.91 -17.19
CA LEU A 190 -6.59 -11.44 -18.56
C LEU A 190 -5.68 -10.62 -19.47
N THR A 191 -5.63 -9.31 -19.25
CA THR A 191 -4.99 -8.35 -20.15
C THR A 191 -3.61 -7.89 -19.71
N HIS A 192 -3.30 -7.95 -18.42
CA HIS A 192 -2.05 -7.47 -17.84
C HIS A 192 -1.40 -8.52 -16.94
N GLU A 193 -0.11 -8.46 -16.84
CA GLU A 193 0.71 -9.17 -15.85
C GLU A 193 1.41 -8.16 -14.93
N HIS A 194 1.78 -8.58 -13.74
CA HIS A 194 2.45 -7.73 -12.76
C HIS A 194 3.56 -8.47 -12.02
N GLY A 195 4.52 -7.71 -11.49
CA GLY A 195 5.66 -8.29 -10.77
C GLY A 195 6.44 -7.27 -9.96
N ILE A 196 7.22 -7.75 -9.01
CA ILE A 196 8.16 -6.97 -8.21
C ILE A 196 9.58 -7.38 -8.59
N PRO A 197 10.29 -6.57 -9.40
CA PRO A 197 11.65 -6.90 -9.84
C PRO A 197 12.64 -6.82 -8.69
N LYS A 198 13.77 -7.53 -8.82
CA LYS A 198 14.93 -7.32 -7.94
C LYS A 198 15.43 -5.88 -8.05
N THR A 199 16.01 -5.37 -6.99
CA THR A 199 16.66 -4.05 -6.99
C THR A 199 18.04 -4.13 -6.34
N LYS A 200 18.99 -3.39 -6.90
CA LYS A 200 20.33 -3.20 -6.32
C LYS A 200 20.35 -2.06 -5.28
N ARG A 201 19.29 -1.26 -5.20
CA ARG A 201 19.19 -0.23 -4.15
C ARG A 201 18.97 -0.92 -2.81
N ALA A 202 19.58 -0.37 -1.76
CA ALA A 202 19.30 -0.81 -0.40
C ALA A 202 17.79 -0.69 -0.15
N ALA A 203 17.16 -1.79 0.18
CA ALA A 203 15.75 -1.86 0.47
C ALA A 203 15.55 -2.65 1.76
N GLY A 204 14.82 -2.06 2.68
CA GLY A 204 14.37 -2.75 3.88
C GLY A 204 13.29 -3.80 3.59
N PRO A 205 12.84 -4.53 4.60
CA PRO A 205 11.79 -5.51 4.44
C PRO A 205 10.46 -4.84 4.03
N ARG A 206 9.77 -5.50 3.11
CA ARG A 206 8.48 -5.05 2.55
C ARG A 206 7.50 -6.21 2.50
N MET A 207 6.25 -5.92 2.77
CA MET A 207 5.18 -6.90 2.72
C MET A 207 4.09 -6.49 1.73
N SER A 208 3.52 -7.45 0.99
CA SER A 208 2.21 -7.31 0.37
C SER A 208 1.20 -8.19 1.07
N VAL A 209 0.07 -7.60 1.44
CA VAL A 209 -1.09 -8.28 2.01
C VAL A 209 -2.19 -8.25 0.97
N VAL A 210 -2.55 -9.41 0.42
CA VAL A 210 -3.38 -9.50 -0.78
C VAL A 210 -4.68 -10.21 -0.46
N PHE A 211 -5.76 -9.45 -0.46
CA PHE A 211 -7.12 -9.94 -0.24
C PHE A 211 -7.74 -10.46 -1.54
N ARG A 212 -8.45 -11.59 -1.44
CA ARG A 212 -9.11 -12.26 -2.58
C ARG A 212 -10.45 -12.83 -2.16
N VAL A 213 -11.32 -13.02 -3.15
CA VAL A 213 -12.52 -13.85 -3.02
C VAL A 213 -12.21 -15.21 -3.64
N ARG A 214 -12.10 -16.23 -2.81
CA ARG A 214 -11.82 -17.60 -3.21
C ARG A 214 -13.10 -18.41 -3.28
N PRO A 215 -13.23 -19.38 -4.23
CA PRO A 215 -14.33 -20.35 -4.21
C PRO A 215 -14.32 -21.14 -2.87
N GLU A 216 -15.48 -21.59 -2.42
CA GLU A 216 -15.59 -22.39 -1.19
C GLU A 216 -14.75 -23.69 -1.24
N THR A 217 -14.66 -24.26 -2.44
CA THR A 217 -13.85 -25.47 -2.69
C THR A 217 -12.34 -25.21 -2.73
N TRP A 218 -11.92 -23.93 -2.63
CA TRP A 218 -10.51 -23.61 -2.70
C TRP A 218 -9.75 -24.17 -1.49
N LYS A 219 -8.70 -24.93 -1.80
CA LYS A 219 -7.70 -25.38 -0.82
C LYS A 219 -6.40 -24.66 -1.15
N ALA A 220 -5.66 -24.32 -0.11
CA ALA A 220 -4.35 -23.75 -0.33
C ALA A 220 -3.41 -24.80 -0.94
N ASP A 221 -2.95 -24.54 -2.13
CA ASP A 221 -1.85 -25.29 -2.71
C ASP A 221 -0.54 -24.80 -2.08
N TYR A 222 0.05 -25.61 -1.25
CA TYR A 222 1.40 -25.41 -0.72
C TYR A 222 2.47 -25.86 -1.73
#